data_e19fb8e3f9be33682ca216400816f46e
#
_entry.id   e19fb8e3f9be33682ca216400816f46e
#
_cell.length_a   1.000
_cell.length_b   1.000
_cell.length_c   1.000
_cell.angle_alpha   90.00
_cell.angle_beta   90.00
_cell.angle_gamma   90.00
#
_symmetry.space_group_name_H-M   'P 1'
#
loop_
_entity.id
_entity.type
_entity.pdbx_description
1 polymer ?
#
loop_
_entity_poly.entity_id
_entity_poly.type
_entity_poly.pdbx_seq_one_letter_code
_entity_poly.pdbx_strand_id
1 'polypeptide(L)'
;MRNIGWGLIGAVSAASILCGGIAAAVAAEPKVIATPPQKIGNGSARVYVALDANGSLLALGVSLDKGVLEGLPKEPDLTSRCFDKDGNGKMDVHECIGDYNRIFTFEGEAAKAVAPFKWVSLNWNPHGHPPPAPPPWAVPHFDFHFYIAERDSVKALRPGSCGELIDCDDFKKATKPVPSKYVHRDHINVDAAVPDMGNHLINSKSPELAKNGPPFTHTFIFGAYDGHITFLEPMITHAYLATKPTMCALIKQPEAWEVAGAYPTKYCVRYLDQAGRYTISIEGFVARRAQ
;
A
#
# COMPACT_ATOMS: atom_id res chain seq x y z
N MET A 1 88.30 -40.22 22.77
CA MET A 1 88.82 -38.97 22.15
C MET A 1 87.61 -38.05 21.92
N ARG A 2 87.41 -37.06 22.74
CA ARG A 2 87.37 -35.61 22.53
C ARG A 2 86.72 -35.20 21.17
N ASN A 3 85.61 -34.47 21.16
CA ASN A 3 85.45 -32.98 21.36
C ASN A 3 83.95 -32.61 21.28
N ILE A 4 83.33 -31.96 22.22
CA ILE A 4 83.08 -30.54 22.42
C ILE A 4 82.56 -29.81 21.18
N GLY A 5 81.31 -29.32 21.22
CA GLY A 5 80.75 -28.37 20.30
C GLY A 5 79.46 -27.76 20.81
N TRP A 6 79.53 -26.56 21.19
CA TRP A 6 78.71 -25.51 21.72
C TRP A 6 77.33 -25.34 21.17
N GLY A 7 76.43 -24.95 22.06
CA GLY A 7 75.07 -24.61 21.85
C GLY A 7 74.81 -23.25 21.15
N LEU A 8 73.62 -23.10 20.60
CA LEU A 8 72.95 -21.83 20.30
C LEU A 8 71.52 -21.92 20.73
N ILE A 9 71.17 -21.15 21.72
CA ILE A 9 69.81 -20.94 22.23
C ILE A 9 69.14 -20.00 21.22
N GLY A 10 68.23 -20.53 20.41
CA GLY A 10 67.34 -19.74 19.56
C GLY A 10 66.07 -19.40 20.33
N ALA A 11 65.89 -18.13 20.69
CA ALA A 11 64.65 -17.63 21.27
C ALA A 11 63.56 -17.64 20.21
N VAL A 12 62.56 -18.48 20.40
CA VAL A 12 61.32 -18.45 19.55
C VAL A 12 60.40 -17.37 20.15
N SER A 13 60.35 -16.22 19.49
CA SER A 13 59.35 -15.20 19.76
C SER A 13 57.97 -15.70 19.29
N ALA A 14 57.09 -16.00 20.21
CA ALA A 14 55.70 -16.27 19.96
C ALA A 14 55.01 -14.95 19.58
N ALA A 15 54.80 -14.74 18.27
CA ALA A 15 53.94 -13.68 17.78
C ALA A 15 52.47 -14.07 18.05
N SER A 16 51.84 -13.48 19.03
CA SER A 16 50.42 -13.59 19.32
C SER A 16 49.64 -12.86 18.22
N ILE A 17 49.11 -13.60 17.26
CA ILE A 17 48.17 -13.06 16.29
C ILE A 17 46.86 -12.83 17.04
N LEU A 18 46.58 -11.58 17.40
CA LEU A 18 45.27 -11.10 17.83
C LEU A 18 44.34 -11.18 16.62
N CYS A 19 43.61 -12.31 16.45
CA CYS A 19 42.43 -12.37 15.61
C CYS A 19 41.36 -11.48 16.24
N GLY A 20 41.33 -10.22 15.82
CA GLY A 20 40.22 -9.33 16.08
C GLY A 20 38.98 -9.88 15.37
N GLY A 21 38.15 -10.65 16.08
CA GLY A 21 36.86 -11.06 15.60
C GLY A 21 36.01 -9.81 15.37
N ILE A 22 35.73 -9.48 14.10
CA ILE A 22 34.67 -8.53 13.75
C ILE A 22 33.38 -9.23 14.12
N ALA A 23 32.84 -8.94 15.31
CA ALA A 23 31.49 -9.32 15.65
C ALA A 23 30.57 -8.61 14.66
N ALA A 24 30.03 -9.35 13.69
CA ALA A 24 28.95 -8.85 12.88
C ALA A 24 27.82 -8.45 13.83
N ALA A 25 27.50 -7.16 13.90
CA ALA A 25 26.36 -6.69 14.65
C ALA A 25 25.11 -7.35 14.05
N VAL A 26 24.51 -8.27 14.80
CA VAL A 26 23.19 -8.83 14.44
C VAL A 26 22.23 -7.66 14.51
N ALA A 27 21.70 -7.27 13.35
CA ALA A 27 20.68 -6.24 13.31
C ALA A 27 19.49 -6.70 14.19
N ALA A 28 19.05 -5.82 15.09
CA ALA A 28 17.90 -6.13 15.94
C ALA A 28 16.67 -6.39 15.08
N GLU A 29 15.89 -7.41 15.42
CA GLU A 29 14.63 -7.73 14.73
C GLU A 29 13.68 -6.53 14.80
N PRO A 30 12.97 -6.22 13.69
CA PRO A 30 12.00 -5.12 13.66
C PRO A 30 10.88 -5.35 14.69
N LYS A 31 10.49 -4.30 15.41
CA LYS A 31 9.27 -4.29 16.20
C LYS A 31 8.07 -4.23 15.29
N VAL A 32 7.17 -5.20 15.38
CA VAL A 32 5.92 -5.23 14.58
C VAL A 32 4.73 -4.98 15.48
N ILE A 33 3.94 -3.96 15.16
CA ILE A 33 2.66 -3.65 15.80
C ILE A 33 1.57 -3.94 14.77
N ALA A 34 0.56 -4.74 15.12
CA ALA A 34 -0.51 -5.11 14.19
C ALA A 34 -1.89 -4.86 14.78
N THR A 35 -2.84 -4.50 13.91
CA THR A 35 -4.27 -4.38 14.28
C THR A 35 -4.89 -5.77 14.52
N PRO A 36 -6.03 -5.85 15.21
CA PRO A 36 -6.83 -7.06 15.22
C PRO A 36 -7.15 -7.53 13.79
N PRO A 37 -7.19 -8.85 13.54
CA PRO A 37 -7.52 -9.38 12.22
C PRO A 37 -9.00 -9.20 11.90
N GLN A 38 -9.31 -8.95 10.62
CA GLN A 38 -10.66 -8.95 10.09
C GLN A 38 -10.82 -10.04 9.05
N LYS A 39 -11.95 -10.76 9.09
CA LYS A 39 -12.22 -11.85 8.15
C LYS A 39 -12.41 -11.32 6.72
N ILE A 40 -11.76 -12.00 5.76
CA ILE A 40 -11.92 -11.79 4.32
C ILE A 40 -11.67 -13.12 3.59
N GLY A 41 -12.59 -13.52 2.71
CA GLY A 41 -12.55 -14.86 2.13
C GLY A 41 -12.52 -15.95 3.21
N ASN A 42 -11.70 -16.98 3.01
CA ASN A 42 -11.46 -18.05 3.98
C ASN A 42 -10.31 -17.73 4.96
N GLY A 43 -9.74 -16.53 4.90
CA GLY A 43 -8.65 -16.08 5.75
C GLY A 43 -8.98 -14.81 6.52
N SER A 44 -7.93 -14.08 6.88
CA SER A 44 -8.01 -12.79 7.56
C SER A 44 -6.97 -11.81 7.03
N ALA A 45 -7.27 -10.52 7.18
CA ALA A 45 -6.38 -9.41 6.92
C ALA A 45 -6.14 -8.63 8.21
N ARG A 46 -4.93 -8.06 8.36
CA ARG A 46 -4.58 -7.09 9.40
C ARG A 46 -3.62 -6.06 8.85
N VAL A 47 -3.66 -4.85 9.36
CA VAL A 47 -2.63 -3.85 9.09
C VAL A 47 -1.49 -4.03 10.08
N TYR A 48 -0.26 -3.82 9.62
CA TYR A 48 0.93 -3.85 10.47
C TYR A 48 1.83 -2.65 10.23
N VAL A 49 2.54 -2.26 11.28
CA VAL A 49 3.57 -1.24 11.31
C VAL A 49 4.87 -1.92 11.75
N ALA A 50 5.92 -1.83 10.95
CA ALA A 50 7.24 -2.34 11.31
C ALA A 50 8.18 -1.18 11.61
N LEU A 51 8.83 -1.21 12.77
CA LEU A 51 9.76 -0.20 13.25
C LEU A 51 11.15 -0.80 13.42
N ASP A 52 12.20 -0.02 13.16
CA ASP A 52 13.56 -0.40 13.50
C ASP A 52 13.82 -0.28 15.02
N ALA A 53 15.03 -0.62 15.44
CA ALA A 53 15.45 -0.53 16.85
C ALA A 53 15.38 0.90 17.42
N ASN A 54 15.41 1.92 16.58
CA ASN A 54 15.32 3.33 16.97
C ASN A 54 13.88 3.87 16.93
N GLY A 55 12.90 3.02 16.56
CA GLY A 55 11.50 3.41 16.39
C GLY A 55 11.19 4.07 15.05
N SER A 56 12.11 4.05 14.07
CA SER A 56 11.86 4.60 12.74
C SER A 56 10.99 3.65 11.92
N LEU A 57 10.08 4.23 11.12
CA LEU A 57 9.15 3.46 10.29
C LEU A 57 9.87 2.77 9.13
N LEU A 58 9.84 1.44 9.12
CA LEU A 58 10.37 0.59 8.06
C LEU A 58 9.30 0.23 7.02
N ALA A 59 8.11 -0.14 7.49
CA ALA A 59 7.00 -0.55 6.65
C ALA A 59 5.66 -0.23 7.32
N LEU A 60 4.70 0.20 6.50
CA LEU A 60 3.27 0.21 6.79
C LEU A 60 2.61 -0.67 5.75
N GLY A 61 1.87 -1.70 6.17
CA GLY A 61 1.33 -2.66 5.21
C GLY A 61 0.12 -3.43 5.71
N VAL A 62 -0.47 -4.18 4.79
CA VAL A 62 -1.52 -5.15 5.04
C VAL A 62 -0.93 -6.55 4.92
N SER A 63 -1.18 -7.38 5.92
CA SER A 63 -0.86 -8.81 5.92
C SER A 63 -2.13 -9.60 5.68
N LEU A 64 -2.11 -10.48 4.68
CA LEU A 64 -3.22 -11.35 4.28
C LEU A 64 -2.82 -12.81 4.54
N ASP A 65 -3.63 -13.57 5.26
CA ASP A 65 -3.42 -15.02 5.37
C ASP A 65 -3.64 -15.68 4.00
N LYS A 66 -2.97 -16.80 3.72
CA LYS A 66 -3.07 -17.50 2.42
C LYS A 66 -4.51 -17.83 2.00
N GLY A 67 -5.40 -18.11 2.97
CA GLY A 67 -6.81 -18.40 2.73
C GLY A 67 -7.63 -17.20 2.23
N VAL A 68 -7.07 -15.97 2.25
CA VAL A 68 -7.77 -14.77 1.75
C VAL A 68 -8.08 -14.86 0.27
N LEU A 69 -7.26 -15.58 -0.52
CA LEU A 69 -7.50 -15.73 -1.95
C LEU A 69 -8.62 -16.75 -2.27
N GLU A 70 -9.17 -17.42 -1.27
CA GLU A 70 -10.24 -18.39 -1.41
C GLU A 70 -11.51 -17.90 -0.72
N GLY A 71 -12.68 -18.30 -1.22
CA GLY A 71 -13.97 -17.96 -0.61
C GLY A 71 -14.32 -16.47 -0.65
N LEU A 72 -13.66 -15.71 -1.52
CA LEU A 72 -14.03 -14.30 -1.79
C LEU A 72 -15.39 -14.24 -2.50
N PRO A 73 -16.20 -13.21 -2.23
CA PRO A 73 -17.40 -12.94 -3.01
C PRO A 73 -17.04 -12.82 -4.51
N LYS A 74 -17.85 -13.44 -5.35
CA LYS A 74 -17.69 -13.38 -6.81
C LYS A 74 -18.56 -12.31 -7.45
N GLU A 75 -19.66 -11.97 -6.81
CA GLU A 75 -20.59 -10.94 -7.28
C GLU A 75 -20.33 -9.63 -6.54
N PRO A 76 -20.64 -8.47 -7.15
CA PRO A 76 -20.53 -7.17 -6.51
C PRO A 76 -21.43 -7.02 -5.28
N ASP A 77 -21.03 -6.17 -4.33
CA ASP A 77 -21.87 -5.76 -3.21
C ASP A 77 -22.91 -4.73 -3.69
N LEU A 78 -24.18 -5.08 -3.66
CA LEU A 78 -25.29 -4.22 -4.02
C LEU A 78 -25.98 -3.59 -2.80
N THR A 79 -25.29 -3.54 -1.65
CA THR A 79 -25.88 -3.05 -0.38
C THR A 79 -25.21 -1.78 0.16
N SER A 80 -24.06 -1.41 -0.38
CA SER A 80 -23.29 -0.25 0.10
C SER A 80 -22.81 0.63 -1.06
N ARG A 81 -22.75 1.94 -0.81
CA ARG A 81 -22.31 2.95 -1.79
C ARG A 81 -23.05 2.84 -3.12
N CYS A 82 -24.37 2.79 -3.02
CA CYS A 82 -25.29 2.68 -4.14
C CYS A 82 -26.07 3.99 -4.32
N PHE A 83 -26.49 4.24 -5.56
CA PHE A 83 -27.40 5.32 -5.92
C PHE A 83 -28.38 4.82 -6.98
N ASP A 84 -29.67 4.82 -6.65
CA ASP A 84 -30.77 4.42 -7.55
C ASP A 84 -30.89 5.48 -8.67
N LYS A 85 -30.31 5.19 -9.85
CA LYS A 85 -30.27 6.13 -10.98
C LYS A 85 -31.58 6.20 -11.74
N ASP A 86 -32.27 5.09 -11.84
CA ASP A 86 -33.51 4.98 -12.62
C ASP A 86 -34.79 5.14 -11.77
N GLY A 87 -34.63 5.24 -10.44
CA GLY A 87 -35.72 5.48 -9.48
C GLY A 87 -36.66 4.28 -9.30
N ASN A 88 -36.19 3.07 -9.64
CA ASN A 88 -37.04 1.86 -9.58
C ASN A 88 -37.07 1.21 -8.19
N GLY A 89 -36.26 1.70 -7.24
CA GLY A 89 -36.17 1.22 -5.87
C GLY A 89 -35.39 -0.09 -5.73
N LYS A 90 -34.66 -0.51 -6.76
CA LYS A 90 -33.77 -1.70 -6.74
C LYS A 90 -32.39 -1.30 -7.19
N MET A 91 -31.39 -1.86 -6.55
CA MET A 91 -29.99 -1.64 -6.91
C MET A 91 -29.51 -2.69 -7.88
N ASP A 92 -28.77 -2.27 -8.91
CA ASP A 92 -28.07 -3.16 -9.83
C ASP A 92 -26.56 -2.88 -9.86
N VAL A 93 -25.84 -3.63 -10.69
CA VAL A 93 -24.36 -3.54 -10.80
C VAL A 93 -23.85 -2.20 -11.36
N HIS A 94 -24.71 -1.38 -11.95
CA HIS A 94 -24.37 -0.04 -12.48
C HIS A 94 -24.74 1.08 -11.49
N GLU A 95 -25.35 0.73 -10.38
CA GLU A 95 -25.85 1.63 -9.35
C GLU A 95 -25.14 1.47 -8.00
N CYS A 96 -24.17 0.57 -7.94
CA CYS A 96 -23.33 0.34 -6.76
C CYS A 96 -21.85 0.30 -7.13
N ILE A 97 -20.99 0.74 -6.21
CA ILE A 97 -19.52 0.60 -6.38
C ILE A 97 -19.11 -0.87 -6.42
N GLY A 98 -19.80 -1.73 -5.67
CA GLY A 98 -19.70 -3.18 -5.80
C GLY A 98 -18.53 -3.83 -5.08
N ASP A 99 -17.68 -3.08 -4.39
CA ASP A 99 -16.54 -3.63 -3.66
C ASP A 99 -16.90 -4.00 -2.20
N TYR A 100 -16.05 -4.85 -1.61
CA TYR A 100 -16.14 -5.28 -0.21
C TYR A 100 -15.03 -4.62 0.61
N ASN A 101 -15.40 -3.74 1.53
CA ASN A 101 -14.46 -2.90 2.26
C ASN A 101 -14.14 -3.44 3.68
N ARG A 102 -12.87 -3.28 4.10
CA ARG A 102 -12.38 -3.50 5.47
C ARG A 102 -11.57 -2.30 5.92
N ILE A 103 -11.93 -1.70 7.04
CA ILE A 103 -11.30 -0.49 7.56
C ILE A 103 -10.48 -0.85 8.80
N PHE A 104 -9.23 -0.34 8.84
CA PHE A 104 -8.28 -0.50 9.94
C PHE A 104 -7.83 0.87 10.42
N THR A 105 -7.88 1.09 11.73
CA THR A 105 -7.43 2.32 12.39
C THR A 105 -6.19 2.05 13.23
N PHE A 106 -5.37 3.07 13.42
CA PHE A 106 -4.18 3.02 14.25
C PHE A 106 -4.46 3.64 15.62
N GLU A 107 -3.83 3.09 16.65
CA GLU A 107 -3.91 3.62 18.02
C GLU A 107 -2.51 3.71 18.63
N GLY A 108 -2.37 4.53 19.65
CA GLY A 108 -1.18 4.61 20.48
C GLY A 108 0.12 4.87 19.72
N GLU A 109 1.09 3.98 19.89
CA GLU A 109 2.41 4.06 19.26
C GLU A 109 2.35 3.93 17.73
N ALA A 110 1.52 3.03 17.22
CA ALA A 110 1.35 2.82 15.78
C ALA A 110 0.88 4.11 15.09
N ALA A 111 -0.14 4.77 15.62
CA ALA A 111 -0.66 6.02 15.07
C ALA A 111 0.39 7.14 15.00
N LYS A 112 1.26 7.22 16.02
CA LYS A 112 2.36 8.20 16.04
C LYS A 112 3.43 7.88 15.02
N ALA A 113 3.79 6.60 14.88
CA ALA A 113 4.87 6.15 14.02
C ALA A 113 4.53 6.28 12.53
N VAL A 114 3.27 6.13 12.14
CA VAL A 114 2.85 6.14 10.74
C VAL A 114 2.47 7.52 10.21
N ALA A 115 2.54 8.59 11.01
CA ALA A 115 2.18 9.93 10.55
C ALA A 115 2.91 10.32 9.25
N PRO A 116 2.21 10.85 8.24
CA PRO A 116 0.87 11.45 8.26
C PRO A 116 -0.29 10.47 8.00
N PHE A 117 -0.03 9.18 7.83
CA PHE A 117 -1.08 8.19 7.58
C PHE A 117 -1.94 7.98 8.84
N LYS A 118 -3.26 7.84 8.65
CA LYS A 118 -4.24 7.83 9.75
C LYS A 118 -5.01 6.51 9.85
N TRP A 119 -5.30 5.90 8.71
CA TRP A 119 -6.05 4.64 8.63
C TRP A 119 -5.82 3.95 7.28
N VAL A 120 -6.25 2.70 7.15
CA VAL A 120 -6.14 1.90 5.93
C VAL A 120 -7.50 1.32 5.58
N SER A 121 -7.84 1.36 4.29
CA SER A 121 -8.94 0.60 3.71
C SER A 121 -8.38 -0.50 2.83
N LEU A 122 -8.95 -1.69 2.94
CA LEU A 122 -8.73 -2.81 2.06
C LEU A 122 -10.04 -3.13 1.34
N ASN A 123 -10.05 -3.03 0.02
CA ASN A 123 -11.21 -3.30 -0.81
C ASN A 123 -10.97 -4.55 -1.66
N TRP A 124 -11.97 -5.38 -1.78
CA TRP A 124 -12.02 -6.48 -2.75
C TRP A 124 -13.02 -6.15 -3.85
N ASN A 125 -12.57 -6.12 -5.09
CA ASN A 125 -13.34 -5.81 -6.28
C ASN A 125 -13.51 -7.09 -7.13
N PRO A 126 -14.63 -7.79 -7.03
CA PRO A 126 -14.81 -9.07 -7.73
C PRO A 126 -14.83 -8.93 -9.25
N HIS A 127 -15.31 -7.80 -9.78
CA HIS A 127 -15.38 -7.51 -11.20
C HIS A 127 -14.39 -6.43 -11.66
N GLY A 128 -13.59 -5.89 -10.72
CA GLY A 128 -12.72 -4.74 -10.99
C GLY A 128 -13.50 -3.44 -11.11
N HIS A 129 -12.86 -2.44 -11.73
CA HIS A 129 -13.45 -1.10 -11.89
C HIS A 129 -14.09 -0.93 -13.28
N PRO A 130 -15.35 -0.46 -13.33
CA PRO A 130 -15.99 -0.06 -14.59
C PRO A 130 -15.43 1.28 -15.11
N PRO A 131 -15.74 1.70 -16.35
CA PRO A 131 -15.47 3.06 -16.82
C PRO A 131 -16.04 4.11 -15.84
N PRO A 132 -15.31 5.25 -15.62
CA PRO A 132 -14.20 5.80 -16.40
C PRO A 132 -12.81 5.19 -16.10
N ALA A 133 -12.69 4.22 -15.19
CA ALA A 133 -11.43 3.53 -14.97
C ALA A 133 -10.94 2.82 -16.26
N PRO A 134 -9.60 2.71 -16.46
CA PRO A 134 -9.06 2.05 -17.64
C PRO A 134 -9.54 0.60 -17.80
N PRO A 135 -9.93 0.17 -19.01
CA PRO A 135 -10.43 -1.18 -19.27
C PRO A 135 -9.57 -2.33 -18.74
N PRO A 136 -8.22 -2.26 -18.72
CA PRO A 136 -7.39 -3.33 -18.14
C PRO A 136 -7.67 -3.60 -16.65
N TRP A 137 -8.28 -2.66 -15.92
CA TRP A 137 -8.58 -2.80 -14.49
C TRP A 137 -9.95 -3.42 -14.19
N ALA A 138 -10.72 -3.78 -15.21
CA ALA A 138 -11.98 -4.53 -15.08
C ALA A 138 -11.71 -6.03 -14.83
N VAL A 139 -10.88 -6.36 -13.85
CA VAL A 139 -10.51 -7.73 -13.44
C VAL A 139 -10.47 -7.81 -11.90
N PRO A 140 -10.68 -9.00 -11.32
CA PRO A 140 -10.67 -9.17 -9.86
C PRO A 140 -9.37 -8.71 -9.22
N HIS A 141 -9.44 -7.75 -8.30
CA HIS A 141 -8.25 -7.21 -7.61
C HIS A 141 -8.57 -6.68 -6.22
N PHE A 142 -7.51 -6.44 -5.46
CA PHE A 142 -7.55 -5.75 -4.17
C PHE A 142 -6.98 -4.35 -4.30
N ASP A 143 -7.61 -3.38 -3.61
CA ASP A 143 -7.11 -2.03 -3.41
C ASP A 143 -6.70 -1.83 -1.96
N PHE A 144 -5.53 -1.24 -1.76
CA PHE A 144 -4.94 -1.01 -0.45
C PHE A 144 -4.75 0.50 -0.23
N HIS A 145 -5.75 1.17 0.30
CA HIS A 145 -5.72 2.62 0.52
C HIS A 145 -5.05 2.97 1.84
N PHE A 146 -3.94 3.67 1.79
CA PHE A 146 -3.25 4.24 2.96
C PHE A 146 -3.61 5.72 3.07
N TYR A 147 -4.56 6.05 3.93
CA TYR A 147 -5.16 7.40 4.01
C TYR A 147 -4.33 8.38 4.83
N ILE A 148 -4.15 9.59 4.27
CA ILE A 148 -3.62 10.79 4.92
C ILE A 148 -4.79 11.65 5.44
N ALA A 149 -5.90 11.68 4.70
CA ALA A 149 -7.11 12.39 5.09
C ALA A 149 -7.77 11.77 6.32
N GLU A 150 -8.51 12.59 7.08
CA GLU A 150 -9.34 12.11 8.19
C GLU A 150 -10.46 11.21 7.68
N ARG A 151 -10.76 10.16 8.43
CA ARG A 151 -11.77 9.18 8.04
C ARG A 151 -13.16 9.81 7.88
N ASP A 152 -13.54 10.71 8.79
CA ASP A 152 -14.86 11.33 8.77
C ASP A 152 -15.04 12.25 7.56
N SER A 153 -13.96 12.95 7.11
CA SER A 153 -14.03 13.77 5.90
C SER A 153 -14.25 12.93 4.63
N VAL A 154 -13.64 11.75 4.56
CA VAL A 154 -13.81 10.82 3.44
C VAL A 154 -15.20 10.18 3.45
N LYS A 155 -15.70 9.78 4.62
CA LYS A 155 -17.05 9.21 4.78
C LYS A 155 -18.19 10.20 4.51
N ALA A 156 -17.90 11.49 4.53
CA ALA A 156 -18.86 12.53 4.19
C ALA A 156 -19.18 12.62 2.69
N LEU A 157 -18.40 11.92 1.84
CA LEU A 157 -18.59 11.87 0.39
C LEU A 157 -19.78 10.95 0.06
N ARG A 158 -20.84 11.55 -0.42
CA ARG A 158 -22.14 10.90 -0.58
C ARG A 158 -22.29 10.18 -1.91
N PRO A 159 -23.03 9.06 -1.96
CA PRO A 159 -23.52 8.53 -3.25
C PRO A 159 -24.41 9.54 -3.99
N GLY A 160 -24.37 9.48 -5.32
CA GLY A 160 -25.14 10.36 -6.18
C GLY A 160 -24.99 10.05 -7.66
N SER A 161 -25.53 10.91 -8.52
CA SER A 161 -25.66 10.65 -9.97
C SER A 161 -24.44 11.06 -10.80
N CYS A 162 -23.42 11.69 -10.22
CA CYS A 162 -22.23 12.15 -10.95
C CYS A 162 -21.08 11.13 -10.84
N GLY A 163 -20.05 11.27 -11.70
CA GLY A 163 -18.86 10.45 -11.71
C GLY A 163 -19.15 8.95 -11.59
N GLU A 164 -18.42 8.25 -10.74
CA GLU A 164 -18.73 6.87 -10.36
C GLU A 164 -19.64 6.85 -9.12
N LEU A 165 -20.92 7.20 -9.34
CA LEU A 165 -21.97 7.16 -8.30
C LEU A 165 -21.74 8.10 -7.10
N ILE A 166 -21.10 9.25 -7.29
CA ILE A 166 -20.88 10.25 -6.26
C ILE A 166 -21.85 11.44 -6.41
N ASP A 167 -22.18 12.10 -5.29
CA ASP A 167 -22.94 13.36 -5.29
C ASP A 167 -22.25 14.43 -6.16
N CYS A 168 -23.02 15.22 -6.90
CA CYS A 168 -22.48 16.14 -7.89
C CYS A 168 -21.65 17.29 -7.29
N ASP A 169 -21.96 17.75 -6.08
CA ASP A 169 -21.15 18.76 -5.42
C ASP A 169 -19.86 18.16 -4.81
N ASP A 170 -19.94 16.92 -4.36
CA ASP A 170 -18.75 16.17 -3.92
C ASP A 170 -17.87 15.81 -5.14
N PHE A 171 -18.46 15.48 -6.30
CA PHE A 171 -17.72 15.28 -7.56
C PHE A 171 -16.92 16.51 -7.98
N LYS A 172 -17.53 17.70 -7.96
CA LYS A 172 -16.82 18.96 -8.29
C LYS A 172 -15.62 19.21 -7.38
N LYS A 173 -15.74 18.86 -6.09
CA LYS A 173 -14.62 18.97 -5.14
C LYS A 173 -13.59 17.88 -5.38
N ALA A 174 -14.02 16.63 -5.59
CA ALA A 174 -13.13 15.51 -5.82
C ALA A 174 -12.25 15.69 -7.07
N THR A 175 -12.80 16.27 -8.14
CA THR A 175 -12.09 16.51 -9.40
C THR A 175 -11.34 17.84 -9.46
N LYS A 176 -11.35 18.64 -8.40
CA LYS A 176 -10.57 19.87 -8.30
C LYS A 176 -9.06 19.55 -8.43
N PRO A 177 -8.34 20.24 -9.32
CA PRO A 177 -6.93 19.95 -9.55
C PRO A 177 -6.07 20.05 -8.29
N VAL A 178 -5.24 19.04 -8.05
CA VAL A 178 -4.16 19.09 -7.08
C VAL A 178 -3.04 19.96 -7.63
N PRO A 179 -2.45 20.90 -6.86
CA PRO A 179 -1.30 21.67 -7.31
C PRO A 179 -0.17 20.75 -7.81
N SER A 180 0.40 21.05 -8.97
CA SER A 180 1.35 20.17 -9.70
C SER A 180 2.57 19.77 -8.87
N LYS A 181 2.99 20.57 -7.90
CA LYS A 181 4.10 20.23 -7.00
C LYS A 181 3.78 19.09 -6.03
N TYR A 182 2.49 18.79 -5.76
CA TYR A 182 2.06 17.75 -4.82
C TYR A 182 1.67 16.42 -5.48
N VAL A 183 1.74 16.34 -6.79
CA VAL A 183 1.48 15.12 -7.55
C VAL A 183 2.50 14.95 -8.67
N HIS A 184 2.97 13.71 -8.90
CA HIS A 184 3.88 13.47 -10.01
C HIS A 184 3.12 13.65 -11.35
N ARG A 185 3.76 14.30 -12.33
CA ARG A 185 3.16 14.64 -13.65
C ARG A 185 2.55 13.47 -14.43
N ASP A 186 2.97 12.23 -14.13
CA ASP A 186 2.42 11.04 -14.77
C ASP A 186 1.12 10.56 -14.12
N HIS A 187 0.76 11.10 -12.94
CA HIS A 187 -0.54 10.83 -12.31
C HIS A 187 -1.54 11.87 -12.80
N ILE A 188 -2.56 11.40 -13.48
CA ILE A 188 -3.57 12.25 -14.13
C ILE A 188 -4.95 11.99 -13.54
N ASN A 189 -5.78 13.04 -13.53
CA ASN A 189 -7.20 12.94 -13.23
C ASN A 189 -7.94 12.36 -14.46
N VAL A 190 -8.76 11.33 -14.22
CA VAL A 190 -9.65 10.72 -15.21
C VAL A 190 -11.10 10.74 -14.72
N ASP A 191 -11.40 11.61 -13.74
CA ASP A 191 -12.72 11.78 -13.13
C ASP A 191 -13.27 10.53 -12.42
N ALA A 192 -12.37 9.62 -12.00
CA ALA A 192 -12.68 8.42 -11.23
C ALA A 192 -12.90 8.77 -9.75
N ALA A 193 -13.96 9.54 -9.48
CA ALA A 193 -14.34 9.97 -8.14
C ALA A 193 -15.47 9.08 -7.60
N VAL A 194 -15.23 8.52 -6.41
CA VAL A 194 -16.04 7.47 -5.77
C VAL A 194 -16.52 7.94 -4.40
N PRO A 195 -17.77 7.66 -3.99
CA PRO A 195 -18.24 7.96 -2.63
C PRO A 195 -17.41 7.19 -1.60
N ASP A 196 -17.21 7.78 -0.42
CA ASP A 196 -16.37 7.26 0.68
C ASP A 196 -14.87 7.14 0.36
N MET A 197 -14.39 7.63 -0.81
CA MET A 197 -12.98 7.54 -1.21
C MET A 197 -12.41 8.87 -1.71
N GLY A 198 -13.08 9.52 -2.66
CA GLY A 198 -12.58 10.67 -3.40
C GLY A 198 -12.18 10.30 -4.82
N ASN A 199 -11.30 11.09 -5.43
CA ASN A 199 -10.85 10.91 -6.82
C ASN A 199 -9.56 10.11 -6.89
N HIS A 200 -9.41 9.28 -7.92
CA HIS A 200 -8.24 8.43 -8.17
C HIS A 200 -7.41 9.01 -9.32
N LEU A 201 -6.19 9.46 -9.00
CA LEU A 201 -5.21 9.97 -9.96
C LEU A 201 -4.37 8.81 -10.46
N ILE A 202 -4.62 8.36 -11.70
CA ILE A 202 -4.01 7.17 -12.27
C ILE A 202 -2.62 7.45 -12.84
N ASN A 203 -1.70 6.49 -12.75
CA ASN A 203 -0.41 6.57 -13.43
C ASN A 203 -0.58 6.32 -14.94
N SER A 204 -0.64 7.37 -15.75
CA SER A 204 -0.79 7.29 -17.21
C SER A 204 0.35 6.54 -17.93
N LYS A 205 1.41 6.20 -17.22
CA LYS A 205 2.56 5.42 -17.72
C LYS A 205 2.60 4.01 -17.14
N SER A 206 1.50 3.53 -16.54
CA SER A 206 1.40 2.13 -16.15
C SER A 206 1.49 1.23 -17.37
N PRO A 207 2.28 0.13 -17.31
CA PRO A 207 2.55 -0.71 -18.50
C PRO A 207 1.29 -1.28 -19.15
N GLU A 208 0.30 -1.65 -18.36
CA GLU A 208 -0.97 -2.21 -18.81
C GLU A 208 -1.83 -1.22 -19.61
N LEU A 209 -1.57 0.09 -19.48
CA LEU A 209 -2.28 1.14 -20.21
C LEU A 209 -1.67 1.41 -21.60
N ALA A 210 -0.51 0.83 -21.90
CA ALA A 210 0.11 0.97 -23.22
C ALA A 210 -0.70 0.19 -24.28
N LYS A 211 -0.70 0.66 -25.53
CA LYS A 211 -1.26 -0.10 -26.65
C LYS A 211 -0.55 -1.46 -26.74
N ASN A 212 -1.30 -2.55 -26.62
CA ASN A 212 -0.76 -3.91 -26.49
C ASN A 212 0.14 -4.12 -25.25
N GLY A 213 -0.15 -3.42 -24.16
CA GLY A 213 0.52 -3.60 -22.88
C GLY A 213 0.30 -5.00 -22.28
N PRO A 214 1.08 -5.37 -21.28
CA PRO A 214 0.88 -6.63 -20.57
C PRO A 214 -0.46 -6.63 -19.81
N PRO A 215 -0.97 -7.81 -19.42
CA PRO A 215 -2.11 -7.86 -18.49
C PRO A 215 -1.83 -7.08 -17.22
N PHE A 216 -2.87 -6.45 -16.66
CA PHE A 216 -2.79 -5.78 -15.37
C PHE A 216 -2.42 -6.79 -14.27
N THR A 217 -1.40 -6.47 -13.50
CA THR A 217 -0.97 -7.25 -12.33
C THR A 217 -0.98 -6.39 -11.07
N HIS A 218 -0.39 -5.21 -11.13
CA HIS A 218 -0.37 -4.23 -10.05
C HIS A 218 -0.09 -2.83 -10.60
N THR A 219 -0.60 -1.81 -9.92
CA THR A 219 -0.31 -0.40 -10.18
C THR A 219 -0.28 0.39 -8.88
N PHE A 220 0.01 1.70 -8.97
CA PHE A 220 0.03 2.61 -7.82
C PHE A 220 -0.69 3.91 -8.17
N ILE A 221 -1.65 4.29 -7.34
CA ILE A 221 -2.53 5.43 -7.50
C ILE A 221 -2.33 6.43 -6.37
N PHE A 222 -2.62 7.70 -6.61
CA PHE A 222 -2.78 8.74 -5.60
C PHE A 222 -4.25 9.12 -5.50
N GLY A 223 -4.78 9.17 -4.28
CA GLY A 223 -6.11 9.71 -4.03
C GLY A 223 -6.09 11.22 -3.87
N ALA A 224 -7.18 11.87 -4.29
CA ALA A 224 -7.34 13.31 -4.18
C ALA A 224 -8.75 13.73 -3.79
N TYR A 225 -8.88 14.81 -3.04
CA TYR A 225 -10.14 15.49 -2.77
C TYR A 225 -9.88 16.96 -2.45
N ASP A 226 -10.70 17.85 -2.99
CA ASP A 226 -10.66 19.32 -2.84
C ASP A 226 -9.28 19.94 -3.09
N GLY A 227 -8.51 19.35 -4.03
CA GLY A 227 -7.16 19.82 -4.40
C GLY A 227 -6.04 19.29 -3.49
N HIS A 228 -6.33 18.36 -2.58
CA HIS A 228 -5.36 17.75 -1.65
C HIS A 228 -5.15 16.28 -1.94
N ILE A 229 -3.95 15.74 -1.71
CA ILE A 229 -3.70 14.29 -1.72
C ILE A 229 -4.27 13.69 -0.43
N THR A 230 -5.11 12.67 -0.60
CA THR A 230 -5.87 12.04 0.51
C THR A 230 -5.43 10.64 0.86
N PHE A 231 -4.91 9.86 -0.11
CA PHE A 231 -4.40 8.51 0.11
C PHE A 231 -3.34 8.11 -0.92
N LEU A 232 -2.62 7.05 -0.60
CA LEU A 232 -1.72 6.30 -1.48
C LEU A 232 -2.27 4.89 -1.63
N GLU A 233 -2.27 4.34 -2.87
CA GLU A 233 -2.97 3.10 -3.16
C GLU A 233 -2.21 2.19 -4.12
N PRO A 234 -1.60 1.11 -3.66
CA PRO A 234 -1.30 -0.03 -4.52
C PRO A 234 -2.56 -0.84 -4.82
N MET A 235 -2.82 -1.12 -6.09
CA MET A 235 -3.84 -2.05 -6.57
C MET A 235 -3.15 -3.33 -7.03
N ILE A 236 -3.63 -4.52 -6.59
CA ILE A 236 -2.97 -5.80 -6.86
C ILE A 236 -4.01 -6.83 -7.29
N THR A 237 -3.85 -7.43 -8.48
CA THR A 237 -4.81 -8.43 -8.96
C THR A 237 -4.75 -9.73 -8.14
N HIS A 238 -5.91 -10.37 -7.99
CA HIS A 238 -6.03 -11.69 -7.38
C HIS A 238 -5.13 -12.71 -8.11
N ALA A 239 -5.15 -12.69 -9.45
CA ALA A 239 -4.33 -13.59 -10.26
C ALA A 239 -2.83 -13.42 -9.99
N TYR A 240 -2.36 -12.17 -9.82
CA TYR A 240 -0.96 -11.93 -9.50
C TYR A 240 -0.59 -12.41 -8.09
N LEU A 241 -1.43 -12.17 -7.08
CA LEU A 241 -1.20 -12.72 -5.74
C LEU A 241 -1.12 -14.25 -5.75
N ALA A 242 -1.94 -14.93 -6.55
CA ALA A 242 -1.92 -16.39 -6.67
C ALA A 242 -0.58 -16.94 -7.17
N THR A 243 0.24 -16.14 -7.87
CA THR A 243 1.61 -16.51 -8.28
C THR A 243 2.63 -16.47 -7.13
N LYS A 244 2.22 -16.06 -5.92
CA LYS A 244 3.11 -15.90 -4.75
C LYS A 244 4.29 -14.97 -5.03
N PRO A 245 4.04 -13.73 -5.47
CA PRO A 245 5.10 -12.83 -5.93
C PRO A 245 5.99 -12.36 -4.77
N THR A 246 7.21 -11.95 -5.13
CA THR A 246 8.10 -11.17 -4.28
C THR A 246 8.71 -10.06 -5.13
N MET A 247 8.18 -8.84 -4.97
CA MET A 247 8.61 -7.68 -5.73
C MET A 247 8.50 -6.38 -4.93
N CYS A 248 9.26 -5.38 -5.34
CA CYS A 248 9.05 -3.98 -4.95
C CYS A 248 9.13 -3.09 -6.19
N ALA A 249 8.30 -2.07 -6.25
CA ALA A 249 8.33 -1.04 -7.29
C ALA A 249 8.47 0.35 -6.65
N LEU A 250 9.17 1.25 -7.35
CA LEU A 250 9.30 2.63 -6.91
C LEU A 250 8.00 3.39 -7.07
N ILE A 251 7.69 4.23 -6.09
CA ILE A 251 6.59 5.20 -6.17
C ILE A 251 7.12 6.47 -6.82
N LYS A 252 6.46 6.94 -7.86
CA LYS A 252 6.76 8.23 -8.49
C LYS A 252 6.50 9.35 -7.51
N GLN A 253 7.55 10.05 -7.11
CA GLN A 253 7.50 11.07 -6.06
C GLN A 253 7.01 12.41 -6.60
N PRO A 254 6.14 13.14 -5.89
CA PRO A 254 5.87 14.54 -6.16
C PRO A 254 7.11 15.41 -5.83
N GLU A 255 7.13 16.64 -6.30
CA GLU A 255 8.18 17.61 -5.98
C GLU A 255 8.15 18.00 -4.49
N ALA A 256 6.96 18.12 -3.92
CA ALA A 256 6.72 18.52 -2.54
C ALA A 256 5.57 17.73 -1.91
N TRP A 257 5.48 17.78 -0.60
CA TRP A 257 4.35 17.27 0.17
C TRP A 257 3.71 18.39 0.97
N GLU A 258 2.38 18.45 0.97
CA GLU A 258 1.62 19.50 1.66
C GLU A 258 1.72 19.40 3.18
N VAL A 259 1.76 18.17 3.70
CA VAL A 259 1.84 17.86 5.12
C VAL A 259 3.21 17.29 5.44
N ALA A 260 3.84 17.76 6.52
CA ALA A 260 5.10 17.18 7.00
C ALA A 260 4.88 15.73 7.49
N GLY A 261 5.85 14.85 7.23
CA GLY A 261 5.75 13.47 7.67
C GLY A 261 6.76 12.54 6.99
N ALA A 262 6.63 11.25 7.25
CA ALA A 262 7.40 10.20 6.59
C ALA A 262 6.61 9.65 5.40
N TYR A 263 7.17 9.74 4.19
CA TYR A 263 6.51 9.30 2.96
C TYR A 263 7.28 8.16 2.28
N PRO A 264 6.58 7.13 1.79
CA PRO A 264 7.21 5.96 1.20
C PRO A 264 7.77 6.28 -0.19
N THR A 265 8.87 5.60 -0.56
CA THR A 265 9.48 5.70 -1.90
C THR A 265 9.25 4.46 -2.75
N LYS A 266 8.72 3.39 -2.17
CA LYS A 266 8.39 2.14 -2.86
C LYS A 266 7.19 1.46 -2.22
N TYR A 267 6.55 0.58 -2.98
CA TYR A 267 5.60 -0.40 -2.46
C TYR A 267 6.09 -1.80 -2.79
N CYS A 268 5.73 -2.76 -1.94
CA CYS A 268 6.19 -4.14 -2.07
C CYS A 268 5.03 -5.11 -1.92
N VAL A 269 5.09 -6.19 -2.70
CA VAL A 269 4.18 -7.33 -2.62
C VAL A 269 5.04 -8.56 -2.37
N ARG A 270 4.80 -9.29 -1.28
CA ARG A 270 5.60 -10.48 -0.94
C ARG A 270 4.72 -11.61 -0.44
N TYR A 271 5.03 -12.81 -0.88
CA TYR A 271 4.57 -14.01 -0.22
C TYR A 271 5.65 -14.53 0.73
N LEU A 272 5.32 -14.70 1.99
CA LEU A 272 6.20 -15.21 3.04
C LEU A 272 5.89 -16.69 3.26
N ASP A 273 6.62 -17.58 2.60
CA ASP A 273 6.36 -19.03 2.57
C ASP A 273 6.26 -19.64 3.98
N GLN A 274 7.24 -19.37 4.84
CA GLN A 274 7.27 -19.90 6.21
C GLN A 274 6.08 -19.43 7.06
N ALA A 275 5.59 -18.22 6.82
CA ALA A 275 4.48 -17.65 7.54
C ALA A 275 3.11 -17.95 6.87
N GLY A 276 3.11 -18.46 5.63
CA GLY A 276 1.91 -18.75 4.87
C GLY A 276 1.03 -17.53 4.65
N ARG A 277 1.64 -16.36 4.34
CA ARG A 277 0.90 -15.08 4.20
C ARG A 277 1.49 -14.17 3.16
N TYR A 278 0.66 -13.29 2.63
CA TYR A 278 1.06 -12.17 1.79
C TYR A 278 1.27 -10.92 2.63
N THR A 279 2.18 -10.04 2.21
CA THR A 279 2.31 -8.67 2.70
C THR A 279 2.30 -7.71 1.52
N ILE A 280 1.44 -6.71 1.60
CA ILE A 280 1.41 -5.57 0.70
C ILE A 280 1.73 -4.34 1.53
N SER A 281 2.84 -3.66 1.23
CA SER A 281 3.38 -2.60 2.08
C SER A 281 3.89 -1.42 1.27
N ILE A 282 3.82 -0.25 1.89
CA ILE A 282 4.56 0.94 1.49
C ILE A 282 5.81 1.04 2.38
N GLU A 283 6.96 1.31 1.77
CA GLU A 283 8.27 1.20 2.40
C GLU A 283 9.27 2.28 1.91
N GLY A 284 10.47 2.29 2.50
CA GLY A 284 11.52 3.23 2.15
C GLY A 284 11.14 4.65 2.52
N PHE A 285 10.64 4.81 3.74
CA PHE A 285 10.15 6.09 4.24
C PHE A 285 11.24 7.15 4.33
N VAL A 286 10.94 8.35 3.83
CA VAL A 286 11.80 9.53 3.87
C VAL A 286 11.03 10.65 4.55
N ALA A 287 11.67 11.31 5.53
CA ALA A 287 11.09 12.48 6.18
C ALA A 287 10.97 13.65 5.18
N ARG A 288 9.80 14.24 5.11
CA ARG A 288 9.48 15.39 4.26
C ARG A 288 8.94 16.54 5.10
N ARG A 289 9.36 17.75 4.76
CA ARG A 289 8.78 18.97 5.34
C ARG A 289 7.55 19.36 4.53
N ALA A 290 6.59 20.04 5.18
CA ALA A 290 5.50 20.70 4.48
C ALA A 290 6.05 21.87 3.62
N GLN A 291 5.50 22.01 2.40
CA GLN A 291 5.91 23.06 1.46
C GLN A 291 4.70 23.67 0.76
#